data_b736e6d8002f0710d43364eba6ac673f
#
_entry.id   b736e6d8002f0710d43364eba6ac673f
#
_cell.length_a   1.000
_cell.length_b   1.000
_cell.length_c   1.000
_cell.angle_alpha   90.00
_cell.angle_beta   90.00
_cell.angle_gamma   90.00
#
_symmetry.space_group_name_H-M   'P 1'
#
loop_
_entity.id
_entity.type
_entity.pdbx_description
1 polymer ?
#
loop_
_entity_poly.entity_id
_entity_poly.type
_entity_poly.pdbx_seq_one_letter_code
_entity_poly.pdbx_strand_id
1 'polypeptide(L)'
;MVHWTDHGEILNSSQVPWGRKEGGFMWAPDCAYKNGTYYFYFPHPSETNWDNSWKIGVATSCRPAEGFEVKGYIEGMDPLIDPCVFVDDNGQAYIYNGGGGICKGGKLKDNMMELDGLMQPMEGLEDFHEATWVHKYNGKYYLSYSDNHDENWNDGVKGDNRMRYAVSDSPLGPWESKGIYMEPTDSYTNHGSIVEFKGQWYSFYHNSALSGHDWLRSICVDKLYYNPDGTIQIVKQTK
;
A
#
# COMPACT_ATOMS: atom_id res chain seq x y z
N MET A 1 -13.04 5.08 15.26
CA MET A 1 -11.69 5.05 15.87
C MET A 1 -11.37 6.44 16.39
N VAL A 2 -11.28 6.62 17.71
CA VAL A 2 -11.09 7.96 18.32
C VAL A 2 -9.95 8.00 19.34
N HIS A 3 -9.44 6.86 19.74
CA HIS A 3 -8.32 6.75 20.68
C HIS A 3 -7.22 5.92 20.05
N TRP A 4 -6.01 6.46 20.01
CA TRP A 4 -4.83 5.86 19.42
C TRP A 4 -3.71 5.82 20.43
N THR A 5 -2.90 4.78 20.38
CA THR A 5 -1.67 4.67 21.16
C THR A 5 -0.51 4.59 20.17
N ASP A 6 0.41 5.53 20.30
CA ASP A 6 1.68 5.46 19.58
C ASP A 6 2.59 4.46 20.29
N HIS A 7 3.03 3.43 19.56
CA HIS A 7 3.96 2.40 20.06
C HIS A 7 5.42 2.69 19.69
N GLY A 8 5.67 3.80 19.02
CA GLY A 8 7.01 4.19 18.56
C GLY A 8 7.49 3.45 17.32
N GLU A 9 8.79 3.51 17.10
CA GLU A 9 9.45 2.91 15.93
C GLU A 9 9.49 1.39 16.05
N ILE A 10 9.02 0.68 15.02
CA ILE A 10 9.01 -0.80 14.97
C ILE A 10 10.22 -1.37 14.22
N LEU A 11 10.81 -0.62 13.31
CA LEU A 11 11.97 -1.00 12.50
C LEU A 11 12.69 0.25 12.00
N ASN A 12 14.02 0.24 12.06
CA ASN A 12 14.86 1.30 11.54
C ASN A 12 15.61 0.83 10.27
N SER A 13 15.78 1.72 9.30
CA SER A 13 16.47 1.39 8.03
C SER A 13 17.89 0.91 8.23
N SER A 14 18.59 1.35 9.29
CA SER A 14 19.93 0.88 9.64
C SER A 14 20.01 -0.61 10.01
N GLN A 15 18.86 -1.22 10.34
CA GLN A 15 18.75 -2.65 10.65
C GLN A 15 18.61 -3.53 9.40
N VAL A 16 18.55 -2.93 8.20
CA VAL A 16 18.42 -3.66 6.94
C VAL A 16 19.81 -4.03 6.41
N PRO A 17 20.24 -5.29 6.51
CA PRO A 17 21.64 -5.67 6.25
C PRO A 17 22.03 -5.56 4.77
N TRP A 18 21.06 -5.70 3.87
CA TRP A 18 21.21 -5.59 2.41
C TRP A 18 20.90 -4.18 1.89
N GLY A 19 20.42 -3.31 2.77
CA GLY A 19 19.96 -1.99 2.41
C GLY A 19 21.10 -0.99 2.17
N ARG A 20 20.74 0.07 1.49
CA ARG A 20 21.58 1.25 1.32
C ARG A 20 21.94 1.84 2.69
N LYS A 21 23.24 2.09 2.90
CA LYS A 21 23.76 2.51 4.21
C LYS A 21 23.55 3.98 4.54
N GLU A 22 23.38 4.83 3.53
CA GLU A 22 23.18 6.25 3.68
C GLU A 22 21.88 6.71 3.05
N GLY A 23 21.04 7.40 3.82
CA GLY A 23 19.75 7.91 3.35
C GLY A 23 18.79 6.80 2.95
N GLY A 24 18.40 5.98 3.92
CA GLY A 24 17.42 4.92 3.72
C GLY A 24 16.01 5.46 3.69
N PHE A 25 15.21 4.96 2.76
CA PHE A 25 13.79 5.22 2.66
C PHE A 25 13.03 3.90 2.80
N MET A 26 11.88 3.92 3.46
CA MET A 26 10.96 2.80 3.56
C MET A 26 9.57 3.26 3.08
N TRP A 27 9.44 3.54 1.81
CA TRP A 27 8.24 4.10 1.17
C TRP A 27 7.47 3.05 0.39
N ALA A 28 6.21 2.96 0.54
CA ALA A 28 5.39 2.97 1.72
C ALA A 28 5.24 1.51 2.15
N PRO A 29 5.32 1.19 3.43
CA PRO A 29 5.25 -0.19 3.89
C PRO A 29 3.81 -0.68 4.03
N ASP A 30 3.68 -2.00 4.09
CA ASP A 30 2.46 -2.70 4.46
C ASP A 30 2.71 -3.78 5.52
N CYS A 31 1.67 -4.27 6.15
CA CYS A 31 1.75 -5.36 7.09
C CYS A 31 0.65 -6.41 6.88
N ALA A 32 0.99 -7.67 7.11
CA ALA A 32 0.03 -8.77 7.11
C ALA A 32 0.19 -9.62 8.37
N TYR A 33 -0.88 -10.34 8.71
CA TYR A 33 -0.86 -11.32 9.79
C TYR A 33 -1.27 -12.69 9.26
N LYS A 34 -0.47 -13.71 9.56
CA LYS A 34 -0.79 -15.10 9.23
C LYS A 34 -0.19 -16.04 10.27
N ASN A 35 -0.98 -16.98 10.77
CA ASN A 35 -0.52 -18.07 11.63
C ASN A 35 0.31 -17.62 12.85
N GLY A 36 -0.10 -16.55 13.54
CA GLY A 36 0.60 -16.06 14.76
C GLY A 36 1.80 -15.16 14.49
N THR A 37 2.10 -14.87 13.22
CA THR A 37 3.22 -14.03 12.80
C THR A 37 2.73 -12.77 12.12
N TYR A 38 3.28 -11.64 12.50
CA TYR A 38 3.14 -10.35 11.83
C TYR A 38 4.29 -10.20 10.85
N TYR A 39 3.97 -9.85 9.62
CA TYR A 39 4.90 -9.60 8.53
C TYR A 39 4.84 -8.12 8.19
N PHE A 40 5.98 -7.46 8.18
CA PHE A 40 6.13 -6.08 7.77
C PHE A 40 6.90 -6.04 6.45
N TYR A 41 6.24 -5.58 5.40
CA TYR A 41 6.80 -5.47 4.05
C TYR A 41 7.16 -4.02 3.81
N PHE A 42 8.39 -3.79 3.42
CA PHE A 42 8.89 -2.43 3.24
C PHE A 42 9.74 -2.30 1.98
N PRO A 43 9.49 -1.30 1.14
CA PRO A 43 10.39 -0.99 0.04
C PRO A 43 11.65 -0.33 0.60
N HIS A 44 12.81 -0.76 0.13
CA HIS A 44 14.08 -0.16 0.52
C HIS A 44 15.11 -0.30 -0.61
N PRO A 45 15.84 0.79 -0.96
CA PRO A 45 16.87 0.69 -1.97
C PRO A 45 18.08 -0.10 -1.45
N SER A 46 18.58 -1.00 -2.28
CA SER A 46 19.78 -1.80 -1.96
C SER A 46 21.09 -1.12 -2.38
N GLU A 47 21.00 -0.14 -3.30
CA GLU A 47 22.14 0.58 -3.86
C GLU A 47 21.83 2.08 -4.01
N THR A 48 22.78 2.81 -4.62
CA THR A 48 22.62 4.25 -4.88
C THR A 48 21.83 4.55 -6.15
N ASN A 49 21.71 3.60 -7.07
CA ASN A 49 20.87 3.75 -8.24
C ASN A 49 19.40 3.67 -7.83
N TRP A 50 18.68 4.75 -8.04
CA TRP A 50 17.30 4.89 -7.63
C TRP A 50 16.34 3.97 -8.41
N ASP A 51 16.48 3.89 -9.73
CA ASP A 51 15.47 3.32 -10.61
C ASP A 51 15.39 1.79 -10.54
N ASN A 52 16.45 1.11 -10.14
CA ASN A 52 16.50 -0.36 -10.22
C ASN A 52 17.09 -1.04 -8.98
N SER A 53 17.25 -0.32 -7.88
CA SER A 53 17.79 -0.87 -6.63
C SER A 53 16.74 -1.18 -5.56
N TRP A 54 15.48 -0.86 -5.80
CA TRP A 54 14.40 -1.12 -4.86
C TRP A 54 14.16 -2.61 -4.68
N LYS A 55 14.01 -3.01 -3.42
CA LYS A 55 13.65 -4.36 -2.98
C LYS A 55 12.47 -4.25 -2.02
N ILE A 56 11.61 -5.26 -2.02
CA ILE A 56 10.60 -5.39 -0.98
C ILE A 56 11.14 -6.29 0.11
N GLY A 57 11.58 -5.66 1.19
CA GLY A 57 12.07 -6.33 2.38
C GLY A 57 10.94 -6.93 3.20
N VAL A 58 11.28 -7.94 4.00
CA VAL A 58 10.36 -8.57 4.95
C VAL A 58 11.00 -8.60 6.32
N ALA A 59 10.29 -8.08 7.30
CA ALA A 59 10.59 -8.28 8.71
C ALA A 59 9.43 -8.98 9.41
N THR A 60 9.70 -9.79 10.42
CA THR A 60 8.67 -10.56 11.13
C THR A 60 8.73 -10.37 12.63
N SER A 61 7.56 -10.45 13.28
CA SER A 61 7.43 -10.47 14.73
C SER A 61 6.26 -11.36 15.17
N CYS A 62 6.28 -11.86 16.39
CA CYS A 62 5.11 -12.46 17.03
C CYS A 62 4.21 -11.42 17.74
N ARG A 63 4.60 -10.13 17.70
CA ARG A 63 3.87 -9.00 18.29
C ARG A 63 3.62 -7.90 17.26
N PRO A 64 2.46 -7.23 17.30
CA PRO A 64 2.07 -6.32 16.22
C PRO A 64 2.88 -5.02 16.16
N ALA A 65 3.49 -4.58 17.26
CA ALA A 65 4.08 -3.25 17.39
C ALA A 65 5.52 -3.25 17.92
N GLU A 66 6.19 -4.40 17.98
CA GLU A 66 7.56 -4.49 18.48
C GLU A 66 8.25 -5.78 18.09
N GLY A 67 9.59 -5.82 18.19
CA GLY A 67 10.38 -7.03 18.02
C GLY A 67 10.45 -7.51 16.58
N PHE A 68 10.32 -6.64 15.60
CA PHE A 68 10.49 -6.99 14.20
C PHE A 68 11.96 -7.26 13.86
N GLU A 69 12.20 -8.39 13.21
CA GLU A 69 13.50 -8.82 12.72
C GLU A 69 13.48 -8.92 11.20
N VAL A 70 14.43 -8.27 10.53
CA VAL A 70 14.59 -8.37 9.07
C VAL A 70 14.98 -9.79 8.68
N LYS A 71 14.20 -10.41 7.78
CA LYS A 71 14.44 -11.76 7.27
C LYS A 71 15.10 -11.79 5.89
N GLY A 72 15.04 -10.68 5.16
CA GLY A 72 15.57 -10.54 3.81
C GLY A 72 14.65 -9.71 2.95
N TYR A 73 14.58 -10.04 1.67
CA TYR A 73 13.67 -9.45 0.71
C TYR A 73 13.08 -10.52 -0.20
N ILE A 74 11.98 -10.21 -0.87
CA ILE A 74 11.32 -11.14 -1.78
C ILE A 74 12.06 -11.14 -3.12
N GLU A 75 12.64 -12.27 -3.47
CA GLU A 75 13.31 -12.47 -4.76
C GLU A 75 12.32 -12.48 -5.92
N GLY A 76 12.73 -11.98 -7.08
CA GLY A 76 11.96 -12.04 -8.33
C GLY A 76 10.90 -10.95 -8.47
N MET A 77 10.78 -10.01 -7.54
CA MET A 77 9.97 -8.81 -7.72
C MET A 77 10.70 -7.75 -8.54
N ASP A 78 9.94 -7.00 -9.34
CA ASP A 78 10.47 -5.81 -10.01
C ASP A 78 10.86 -4.73 -8.98
N PRO A 79 11.80 -3.83 -9.34
CA PRO A 79 12.25 -2.76 -8.45
C PRO A 79 11.22 -1.64 -8.33
N LEU A 80 10.02 -1.97 -7.87
CA LEU A 80 8.90 -1.07 -7.61
C LEU A 80 8.72 -0.91 -6.09
N ILE A 81 7.92 0.08 -5.70
CA ILE A 81 7.61 0.41 -4.31
C ILE A 81 6.20 -0.04 -3.92
N ASP A 82 5.66 0.47 -2.83
CA ASP A 82 4.27 0.37 -2.39
C ASP A 82 3.74 -1.08 -2.36
N PRO A 83 4.41 -2.00 -1.62
CA PRO A 83 3.88 -3.34 -1.46
C PRO A 83 2.52 -3.31 -0.74
N CYS A 84 1.63 -4.19 -1.17
CA CYS A 84 0.43 -4.56 -0.43
C CYS A 84 0.33 -6.07 -0.37
N VAL A 85 0.06 -6.63 0.79
CA VAL A 85 -0.14 -8.06 0.98
C VAL A 85 -1.56 -8.35 1.44
N PHE A 86 -2.28 -9.09 0.63
CA PHE A 86 -3.64 -9.53 0.90
C PHE A 86 -3.67 -11.03 1.17
N VAL A 87 -4.24 -11.43 2.31
CA VAL A 87 -4.48 -12.84 2.65
C VAL A 87 -5.96 -13.13 2.44
N ASP A 88 -6.28 -13.99 1.48
CA ASP A 88 -7.65 -14.34 1.16
C ASP A 88 -8.26 -15.34 2.16
N ASP A 89 -9.58 -15.50 2.14
CA ASP A 89 -10.35 -16.36 3.05
C ASP A 89 -9.90 -17.83 3.04
N ASN A 90 -9.34 -18.29 1.92
CA ASN A 90 -8.77 -19.64 1.78
C ASN A 90 -7.34 -19.77 2.31
N GLY A 91 -6.77 -18.69 2.86
CA GLY A 91 -5.42 -18.63 3.38
C GLY A 91 -4.32 -18.38 2.35
N GLN A 92 -4.65 -18.28 1.06
CA GLN A 92 -3.69 -17.90 0.03
C GLN A 92 -3.33 -16.43 0.17
N ALA A 93 -2.05 -16.12 0.27
CA ALA A 93 -1.56 -14.76 0.27
C ALA A 93 -1.16 -14.30 -1.13
N TYR A 94 -1.41 -13.02 -1.40
CA TYR A 94 -1.05 -12.33 -2.63
C TYR A 94 -0.23 -11.09 -2.26
N ILE A 95 0.74 -10.77 -3.10
CA ILE A 95 1.51 -9.53 -2.98
C ILE A 95 1.37 -8.72 -4.24
N TYR A 96 1.23 -7.43 -4.05
CA TYR A 96 1.19 -6.43 -5.12
C TYR A 96 2.25 -5.39 -4.84
N ASN A 97 2.78 -4.78 -5.89
CA ASN A 97 3.59 -3.58 -5.77
C ASN A 97 3.42 -2.73 -7.02
N GLY A 98 3.69 -1.45 -6.88
CA GLY A 98 3.50 -0.50 -7.98
C GLY A 98 4.34 0.75 -7.83
N GLY A 99 4.36 1.53 -8.90
CA GLY A 99 5.02 2.82 -8.97
C GLY A 99 5.34 3.19 -10.41
N GLY A 100 5.38 4.50 -10.69
CA GLY A 100 5.68 4.99 -12.04
C GLY A 100 4.72 4.50 -13.13
N GLY A 101 3.46 4.28 -12.78
CA GLY A 101 2.43 3.83 -13.72
C GLY A 101 2.36 2.30 -13.92
N ILE A 102 3.15 1.52 -13.20
CA ILE A 102 3.19 0.06 -13.32
C ILE A 102 2.66 -0.57 -12.03
N CYS A 103 1.70 -1.47 -12.15
CA CYS A 103 1.21 -2.29 -11.03
C CYS A 103 1.37 -3.77 -11.39
N LYS A 104 1.95 -4.55 -10.48
CA LYS A 104 2.09 -5.99 -10.60
C LYS A 104 1.56 -6.71 -9.37
N GLY A 105 1.10 -7.94 -9.56
CA GLY A 105 0.62 -8.81 -8.49
C GLY A 105 1.05 -10.25 -8.70
N GLY A 106 1.17 -11.01 -7.62
CA GLY A 106 1.55 -12.41 -7.64
C GLY A 106 1.13 -13.12 -6.37
N LYS A 107 1.26 -14.45 -6.38
CA LYS A 107 1.02 -15.27 -5.18
C LYS A 107 2.27 -15.34 -4.32
N LEU A 108 2.06 -15.37 -3.01
CA LEU A 108 3.11 -15.76 -2.06
C LEU A 108 2.96 -17.24 -1.68
N LYS A 109 4.07 -17.89 -1.42
CA LYS A 109 4.11 -19.20 -0.74
C LYS A 109 3.62 -19.07 0.71
N ASP A 110 3.33 -20.17 1.34
CA ASP A 110 2.85 -20.21 2.73
C ASP A 110 3.78 -19.53 3.75
N ASN A 111 5.07 -19.47 3.45
CA ASN A 111 6.05 -18.78 4.29
C ASN A 111 5.94 -17.25 4.23
N MET A 112 5.11 -16.69 3.37
CA MET A 112 4.87 -15.26 3.20
C MET A 112 6.10 -14.44 2.76
N MET A 113 7.18 -15.08 2.35
CA MET A 113 8.47 -14.44 2.04
C MET A 113 9.00 -14.79 0.65
N GLU A 114 8.32 -15.66 -0.07
CA GLU A 114 8.71 -16.09 -1.41
C GLU A 114 7.53 -16.05 -2.36
N LEU A 115 7.79 -15.70 -3.61
CA LEU A 115 6.79 -15.80 -4.68
C LEU A 115 6.47 -17.26 -5.00
N ASP A 116 5.19 -17.55 -5.21
CA ASP A 116 4.70 -18.79 -5.80
C ASP A 116 4.36 -18.55 -7.27
N GLY A 117 5.39 -18.49 -8.10
CA GLY A 117 5.30 -18.15 -9.53
C GLY A 117 5.80 -16.75 -9.85
N LEU A 118 5.39 -16.24 -11.00
CA LEU A 118 5.80 -14.93 -11.51
C LEU A 118 4.81 -13.84 -11.12
N MET A 119 5.30 -12.63 -10.91
CA MET A 119 4.48 -11.42 -10.87
C MET A 119 3.91 -11.13 -12.26
N GLN A 120 2.65 -10.73 -12.29
CA GLN A 120 1.95 -10.38 -13.54
C GLN A 120 1.40 -8.95 -13.48
N PRO A 121 1.28 -8.26 -14.63
CA PRO A 121 0.64 -6.94 -14.68
C PRO A 121 -0.80 -7.01 -14.19
N MET A 122 -1.23 -5.98 -13.47
CA MET A 122 -2.63 -5.79 -13.10
C MET A 122 -3.35 -5.04 -14.22
N GLU A 123 -3.96 -5.81 -15.13
CA GLU A 123 -4.63 -5.26 -16.30
C GLU A 123 -6.00 -4.65 -15.94
N GLY A 124 -6.36 -3.54 -16.62
CA GLY A 124 -7.65 -2.87 -16.49
C GLY A 124 -7.68 -1.74 -15.44
N LEU A 125 -6.52 -1.34 -14.92
CA LEU A 125 -6.39 -0.15 -14.08
C LEU A 125 -6.26 1.10 -14.96
N GLU A 126 -7.12 2.08 -14.76
CA GLU A 126 -7.05 3.38 -15.45
C GLU A 126 -6.26 4.37 -14.61
N ASP A 127 -5.32 5.10 -15.24
CA ASP A 127 -4.52 6.16 -14.62
C ASP A 127 -3.78 5.70 -13.35
N PHE A 128 -3.36 4.44 -13.28
CA PHE A 128 -2.58 3.95 -12.17
C PHE A 128 -1.23 4.67 -12.10
N HIS A 129 -0.89 5.21 -10.93
CA HIS A 129 0.42 5.78 -10.66
C HIS A 129 1.19 4.95 -9.62
N GLU A 130 0.66 4.83 -8.39
CA GLU A 130 1.30 4.15 -7.25
C GLU A 130 0.28 3.84 -6.14
N ALA A 131 0.74 3.52 -4.91
CA ALA A 131 -0.08 3.38 -3.71
C ALA A 131 -1.07 2.21 -3.75
N THR A 132 -0.58 1.03 -4.05
CA THR A 132 -1.38 -0.19 -4.20
C THR A 132 -1.98 -0.65 -2.88
N TRP A 133 -3.29 -0.92 -2.84
CA TRP A 133 -3.96 -1.56 -1.72
C TRP A 133 -5.05 -2.52 -2.20
N VAL A 134 -5.13 -3.73 -1.64
CA VAL A 134 -6.16 -4.71 -1.99
C VAL A 134 -6.95 -5.14 -0.77
N HIS A 135 -8.27 -5.16 -0.90
CA HIS A 135 -9.18 -5.72 0.10
C HIS A 135 -10.33 -6.48 -0.57
N LYS A 136 -11.13 -7.18 0.23
CA LYS A 136 -12.29 -7.94 -0.24
C LYS A 136 -13.57 -7.42 0.40
N TYR A 137 -14.60 -7.22 -0.41
CA TYR A 137 -15.93 -6.83 0.04
C TYR A 137 -16.98 -7.57 -0.77
N ASN A 138 -17.96 -8.20 -0.10
CA ASN A 138 -19.06 -8.96 -0.72
C ASN A 138 -18.61 -9.95 -1.81
N GLY A 139 -17.51 -10.66 -1.57
CA GLY A 139 -16.97 -11.66 -2.49
C GLY A 139 -16.24 -11.11 -3.71
N LYS A 140 -16.11 -9.79 -3.84
CA LYS A 140 -15.32 -9.12 -4.88
C LYS A 140 -14.01 -8.57 -4.30
N TYR A 141 -13.00 -8.48 -5.13
CA TYR A 141 -11.71 -7.87 -4.81
C TYR A 141 -11.69 -6.44 -5.29
N TYR A 142 -11.16 -5.56 -4.46
CA TYR A 142 -11.01 -4.13 -4.73
C TYR A 142 -9.53 -3.79 -4.66
N LEU A 143 -9.00 -3.24 -5.73
CA LEU A 143 -7.66 -2.68 -5.77
C LEU A 143 -7.79 -1.17 -5.82
N SER A 144 -7.33 -0.48 -4.78
CA SER A 144 -7.28 0.98 -4.72
C SER A 144 -5.85 1.47 -4.92
N TYR A 145 -5.71 2.66 -5.47
CA TYR A 145 -4.44 3.23 -5.87
C TYR A 145 -4.53 4.75 -6.05
N SER A 146 -3.39 5.41 -6.09
CA SER A 146 -3.28 6.84 -6.43
C SER A 146 -3.12 7.02 -7.94
N ASP A 147 -3.81 7.99 -8.51
CA ASP A 147 -3.64 8.36 -9.90
C ASP A 147 -2.52 9.41 -10.12
N ASN A 148 -2.19 10.23 -9.12
CA ASN A 148 -1.09 11.21 -9.18
C ASN A 148 -0.81 11.74 -10.60
N HIS A 149 -1.85 12.13 -11.26
CA HIS A 149 -1.96 12.16 -12.70
C HIS A 149 -1.77 13.60 -13.20
N ASP A 150 -0.66 14.20 -12.88
CA ASP A 150 -0.30 15.49 -13.42
C ASP A 150 0.90 15.33 -14.36
N GLU A 151 0.75 15.80 -15.62
CA GLU A 151 1.87 15.89 -16.56
C GLU A 151 2.99 16.81 -16.04
N ASN A 152 2.67 17.69 -15.09
CA ASN A 152 3.58 18.65 -14.46
C ASN A 152 3.78 18.39 -12.96
N TRP A 153 3.87 17.16 -12.54
CA TRP A 153 4.00 16.75 -11.13
C TRP A 153 5.02 17.56 -10.31
N ASN A 154 5.92 18.27 -10.96
CA ASN A 154 6.98 19.10 -10.35
C ASN A 154 6.70 20.61 -10.44
N ASP A 155 5.51 21.04 -10.77
CA ASP A 155 5.15 22.48 -10.91
C ASP A 155 4.80 23.15 -9.57
N GLY A 156 4.78 22.37 -8.48
CA GLY A 156 4.42 22.85 -7.14
C GLY A 156 2.92 22.93 -6.89
N VAL A 157 2.07 22.52 -7.82
CA VAL A 157 0.63 22.39 -7.62
C VAL A 157 0.38 21.10 -6.85
N LYS A 158 -0.32 21.22 -5.71
CA LYS A 158 -0.80 20.07 -4.94
C LYS A 158 -2.21 19.72 -5.38
N GLY A 159 -2.55 18.46 -5.38
CA GLY A 159 -3.94 18.08 -5.51
C GLY A 159 -4.30 17.16 -6.69
N ASP A 160 -3.34 16.62 -7.42
CA ASP A 160 -3.59 15.66 -8.50
C ASP A 160 -3.46 14.20 -8.08
N ASN A 161 -3.44 13.95 -6.79
CA ASN A 161 -3.25 12.64 -6.18
C ASN A 161 -4.57 12.04 -5.69
N ARG A 162 -5.55 11.94 -6.57
CA ARG A 162 -6.84 11.32 -6.26
C ARG A 162 -6.65 9.83 -5.99
N MET A 163 -7.49 9.28 -5.11
CA MET A 163 -7.53 7.83 -4.90
C MET A 163 -8.61 7.21 -5.77
N ARG A 164 -8.21 6.27 -6.60
CA ARG A 164 -9.08 5.48 -7.50
C ARG A 164 -9.19 4.06 -7.02
N TYR A 165 -10.10 3.30 -7.61
CA TYR A 165 -10.21 1.88 -7.38
C TYR A 165 -10.73 1.13 -8.61
N ALA A 166 -10.42 -0.14 -8.63
CA ALA A 166 -10.93 -1.10 -9.60
C ALA A 166 -11.44 -2.35 -8.86
N VAL A 167 -12.34 -3.09 -9.50
CA VAL A 167 -12.98 -4.27 -8.92
C VAL A 167 -12.76 -5.49 -9.81
N SER A 168 -12.61 -6.67 -9.20
CA SER A 168 -12.43 -7.93 -9.92
C SER A 168 -13.12 -9.09 -9.20
N ASP A 169 -13.40 -10.16 -9.94
CA ASP A 169 -13.83 -11.47 -9.41
C ASP A 169 -12.64 -12.33 -8.94
N SER A 170 -11.43 -11.90 -9.25
CA SER A 170 -10.19 -12.62 -8.91
C SER A 170 -9.17 -11.69 -8.27
N PRO A 171 -8.36 -12.15 -7.29
CA PRO A 171 -7.37 -11.31 -6.64
C PRO A 171 -6.26 -10.80 -7.59
N LEU A 172 -6.05 -11.44 -8.71
CA LEU A 172 -5.05 -11.04 -9.71
C LEU A 172 -5.70 -10.45 -11.00
N GLY A 173 -6.95 -10.05 -10.93
CA GLY A 173 -7.66 -9.45 -12.07
C GLY A 173 -8.25 -10.49 -13.05
N PRO A 174 -8.68 -10.07 -14.25
CA PRO A 174 -8.62 -8.68 -14.73
C PRO A 174 -9.47 -7.72 -13.88
N TRP A 175 -9.07 -6.46 -13.86
CA TRP A 175 -9.70 -5.40 -13.07
C TRP A 175 -10.61 -4.54 -13.94
N GLU A 176 -11.71 -4.07 -13.37
CA GLU A 176 -12.62 -3.10 -13.96
C GLU A 176 -12.54 -1.79 -13.17
N SER A 177 -12.03 -0.73 -13.80
CA SER A 177 -11.94 0.59 -13.17
C SER A 177 -13.33 1.12 -12.79
N LYS A 178 -13.45 1.65 -11.58
CA LYS A 178 -14.71 2.22 -11.05
C LYS A 178 -14.60 3.73 -10.79
N GLY A 179 -13.45 4.33 -11.05
CA GLY A 179 -13.21 5.74 -10.88
C GLY A 179 -12.67 6.13 -9.52
N ILE A 180 -12.96 7.36 -9.11
CA ILE A 180 -12.40 8.00 -7.93
C ILE A 180 -13.27 7.68 -6.72
N TYR A 181 -12.64 7.37 -5.57
CA TYR A 181 -13.35 7.24 -4.29
C TYR A 181 -12.90 8.28 -3.25
N MET A 182 -11.81 9.01 -3.52
CA MET A 182 -11.37 10.09 -2.66
C MET A 182 -10.69 11.19 -3.48
N GLU A 183 -11.07 12.42 -3.22
CA GLU A 183 -10.51 13.62 -3.83
C GLU A 183 -9.08 13.88 -3.32
N PRO A 184 -8.31 14.75 -3.98
CA PRO A 184 -6.94 15.06 -3.58
C PRO A 184 -6.82 15.52 -2.13
N THR A 185 -5.66 15.25 -1.53
CA THR A 185 -5.22 15.89 -0.30
C THR A 185 -4.28 17.05 -0.60
N ASP A 186 -3.80 17.73 0.43
CA ASP A 186 -2.81 18.81 0.31
C ASP A 186 -1.35 18.32 0.21
N SER A 187 -1.14 17.01 -0.02
CA SER A 187 0.16 16.38 -0.23
C SER A 187 0.44 16.17 -1.72
N TYR A 188 1.71 16.09 -2.10
CA TYR A 188 2.11 15.77 -3.49
C TYR A 188 1.71 14.38 -3.92
N THR A 189 1.74 13.41 -2.99
CA THR A 189 1.30 12.05 -3.22
C THR A 189 0.21 11.69 -2.23
N ASN A 190 -0.59 10.70 -2.55
CA ASN A 190 -1.55 10.14 -1.63
C ASN A 190 -1.35 8.62 -1.56
N HIS A 191 -1.52 8.07 -0.37
CA HIS A 191 -1.47 6.64 -0.15
C HIS A 191 -2.54 6.27 0.85
N GLY A 192 -3.30 5.22 0.58
CA GLY A 192 -4.41 4.85 1.42
C GLY A 192 -4.54 3.35 1.63
N SER A 193 -5.29 3.00 2.66
CA SER A 193 -5.75 1.64 2.90
C SER A 193 -7.22 1.64 3.27
N ILE A 194 -7.91 0.56 2.93
CA ILE A 194 -9.35 0.38 3.21
C ILE A 194 -9.48 -0.86 4.05
N VAL A 195 -10.00 -0.70 5.28
CA VAL A 195 -10.12 -1.80 6.23
C VAL A 195 -11.48 -1.80 6.93
N GLU A 196 -11.96 -2.99 7.25
CA GLU A 196 -13.11 -3.16 8.13
C GLU A 196 -12.66 -3.27 9.58
N PHE A 197 -13.34 -2.55 10.46
CA PHE A 197 -13.14 -2.68 11.89
C PHE A 197 -14.47 -2.61 12.63
N LYS A 198 -14.83 -3.69 13.30
CA LYS A 198 -16.07 -3.84 14.09
C LYS A 198 -17.33 -3.51 13.29
N GLY A 199 -17.42 -4.01 12.06
CA GLY A 199 -18.58 -3.83 11.19
C GLY A 199 -18.68 -2.48 10.48
N GLN A 200 -17.65 -1.65 10.56
CA GLN A 200 -17.56 -0.38 9.86
C GLN A 200 -16.30 -0.35 9.01
N TRP A 201 -16.43 0.05 7.75
CA TRP A 201 -15.32 0.29 6.84
C TRP A 201 -14.72 1.67 7.05
N TYR A 202 -13.40 1.76 6.92
CA TYR A 202 -12.63 2.98 7.07
C TYR A 202 -11.63 3.11 5.92
N SER A 203 -11.43 4.34 5.47
CA SER A 203 -10.32 4.73 4.61
C SER A 203 -9.27 5.43 5.44
N PHE A 204 -8.05 4.91 5.42
CA PHE A 204 -6.86 5.57 5.94
C PHE A 204 -6.17 6.28 4.78
N TYR A 205 -5.65 7.43 5.03
CA TYR A 205 -4.89 8.23 4.07
C TYR A 205 -3.99 9.20 4.83
N HIS A 206 -3.32 10.09 4.16
CA HIS A 206 -2.50 11.11 4.82
C HIS A 206 -2.71 12.48 4.21
N ASN A 207 -2.36 13.50 4.98
CA ASN A 207 -2.23 14.88 4.52
C ASN A 207 -1.03 15.58 5.20
N SER A 208 -0.72 16.79 4.76
CA SER A 208 0.32 17.62 5.35
C SER A 208 -0.23 18.85 6.10
N ALA A 209 -1.54 18.89 6.38
CA ALA A 209 -2.22 20.07 6.94
C ALA A 209 -1.66 20.49 8.31
N LEU A 210 -1.30 19.55 9.18
CA LEU A 210 -0.78 19.86 10.52
C LEU A 210 0.65 20.42 10.49
N SER A 211 1.50 19.90 9.62
CA SER A 211 2.90 20.29 9.55
C SER A 211 3.15 21.47 8.59
N GLY A 212 2.31 21.62 7.58
CA GLY A 212 2.56 22.51 6.44
C GLY A 212 3.72 22.07 5.54
N HIS A 213 4.23 20.85 5.75
CA HIS A 213 5.36 20.28 5.02
C HIS A 213 5.02 18.92 4.46
N ASP A 214 5.18 18.76 3.15
CA ASP A 214 4.79 17.57 2.42
C ASP A 214 5.46 16.26 2.88
N TRP A 215 6.65 16.36 3.43
CA TRP A 215 7.41 15.23 3.99
C TRP A 215 7.08 14.89 5.45
N LEU A 216 6.29 15.73 6.12
CA LEU A 216 5.85 15.53 7.51
C LEU A 216 4.34 15.30 7.54
N ARG A 217 3.94 14.13 7.05
CA ARG A 217 2.56 13.76 6.84
C ARG A 217 1.90 13.25 8.10
N SER A 218 0.61 13.54 8.22
CA SER A 218 -0.24 13.05 9.31
C SER A 218 -1.22 12.02 8.78
N ILE A 219 -1.42 10.94 9.51
CA ILE A 219 -2.40 9.91 9.19
C ILE A 219 -3.80 10.44 9.47
N CYS A 220 -4.67 10.30 8.48
CA CYS A 220 -6.09 10.59 8.56
C CYS A 220 -6.90 9.29 8.46
N VAL A 221 -8.08 9.28 9.06
CA VAL A 221 -9.01 8.16 8.95
C VAL A 221 -10.44 8.65 8.91
N ASP A 222 -11.18 8.23 7.89
CA ASP A 222 -12.60 8.52 7.75
C ASP A 222 -13.40 7.26 7.47
N LYS A 223 -14.71 7.33 7.74
CA LYS A 223 -15.62 6.22 7.42
C LYS A 223 -15.79 6.10 5.91
N LEU A 224 -15.76 4.86 5.45
CA LEU A 224 -16.03 4.51 4.07
C LEU A 224 -17.36 3.76 3.98
N TYR A 225 -18.11 4.02 2.93
CA TYR A 225 -19.39 3.40 2.68
C TYR A 225 -19.46 2.86 1.25
N TYR A 226 -20.17 1.74 1.10
CA TYR A 226 -20.48 1.16 -0.20
C TYR A 226 -21.92 1.48 -0.58
N ASN A 227 -22.17 1.62 -1.87
CA ASN A 227 -23.50 1.63 -2.45
C ASN A 227 -24.06 0.19 -2.55
N PRO A 228 -25.36 0.02 -2.75
CA PRO A 228 -25.96 -1.32 -2.91
C PRO A 228 -25.39 -2.15 -4.06
N ASP A 229 -24.84 -1.50 -5.09
CA ASP A 229 -24.20 -2.13 -6.24
C ASP A 229 -22.71 -2.50 -5.99
N GLY A 230 -22.19 -2.21 -4.80
CA GLY A 230 -20.79 -2.46 -4.42
C GLY A 230 -19.83 -1.34 -4.78
N THR A 231 -20.26 -0.26 -5.43
CA THR A 231 -19.38 0.89 -5.65
C THR A 231 -19.09 1.62 -4.35
N ILE A 232 -17.90 2.20 -4.25
CA ILE A 232 -17.49 3.00 -3.08
C ILE A 232 -18.06 4.41 -3.21
N GLN A 233 -18.67 4.92 -2.13
CA GLN A 233 -19.07 6.33 -2.05
C GLN A 233 -17.84 7.21 -1.87
N ILE A 234 -17.86 8.41 -2.44
CA ILE A 234 -16.77 9.39 -2.24
C ILE A 234 -16.55 9.62 -0.74
N VAL A 235 -15.33 9.38 -0.29
CA VAL A 235 -14.93 9.58 1.11
C VAL A 235 -14.99 11.07 1.45
N LYS A 236 -15.72 11.40 2.50
CA LYS A 236 -15.75 12.76 3.05
C LYS A 236 -14.58 12.94 3.98
N GLN A 237 -13.52 13.55 3.44
CA GLN A 237 -12.30 13.81 4.19
C GLN A 237 -12.55 14.77 5.37
N THR A 238 -12.06 14.42 6.55
CA THR A 238 -11.99 15.31 7.71
C THR A 238 -10.89 16.36 7.45
N LYS A 239 -11.24 17.62 7.68
CA LYS A 239 -10.33 18.77 7.50
C LYS A 239 -9.60 19.07 8.81
#